data_e64a035307642b18a015127ae3f388a5
#
_entry.id   e64a035307642b18a015127ae3f388a5
#
_cell.length_a   1.000
_cell.length_b   1.000
_cell.length_c   1.000
_cell.angle_alpha   90.00
_cell.angle_beta   90.00
_cell.angle_gamma   90.00
#
_symmetry.space_group_name_H-M   'P 1'
#
loop_
_entity.id
_entity.type
_entity.pdbx_description
1 polymer ?
#
loop_
_entity_poly.entity_id
_entity_poly.type
_entity_poly.pdbx_seq_one_letter_code
_entity_poly.pdbx_strand_id
1 'polypeptide(L)'
;MTNELICYKQMPVWTKDKLPKMFQEKHNTKVGTWGKLTVLKGKLKFYELTEDGDVIAEHIFTPESNIPFVEPQAWHRVEALSDDLECTLGFYCKKEDYFSKKYNMTATHGDVVDAAKIIKPCKVLDLGCGQGRNSLYLSLKGYDVTSWDHNENSIAFLNETKDKENLNIKTAVYDINTANIQENYDFKIGRAHV
;
A
#
# COMPACT_ATOMS: atom_id res chain seq x y z
N MET A 1 12.13 -9.58 -7.43
CA MET A 1 11.24 -9.38 -6.25
C MET A 1 10.51 -8.03 -6.23
N THR A 2 10.82 -7.08 -7.11
CA THR A 2 10.18 -5.74 -7.16
C THR A 2 8.84 -5.69 -7.90
N ASN A 3 8.42 -6.76 -8.57
CA ASN A 3 7.18 -6.78 -9.36
C ASN A 3 5.85 -6.84 -8.57
N GLU A 4 5.91 -6.79 -7.24
CA GLU A 4 4.72 -6.87 -6.38
C GLU A 4 4.48 -5.61 -5.53
N LEU A 5 5.35 -4.59 -5.66
CA LEU A 5 5.18 -3.34 -4.92
C LEU A 5 4.15 -2.45 -5.62
N ILE A 6 3.27 -1.85 -4.82
CA ILE A 6 2.24 -0.90 -5.28
C ILE A 6 2.42 0.45 -4.58
N CYS A 7 2.30 1.54 -5.35
CA CYS A 7 2.37 2.89 -4.80
C CYS A 7 1.08 3.20 -4.03
N TYR A 8 1.18 3.47 -2.73
CA TYR A 8 0.03 3.84 -1.92
C TYR A 8 -0.03 5.34 -1.59
N LYS A 9 1.09 6.07 -1.80
CA LYS A 9 1.13 7.51 -1.60
C LYS A 9 2.18 8.15 -2.52
N GLN A 10 1.72 9.11 -3.33
CA GLN A 10 2.60 9.94 -4.15
C GLN A 10 2.70 11.32 -3.51
N MET A 11 3.92 11.78 -3.32
CA MET A 11 4.21 13.12 -2.81
C MET A 11 4.16 14.16 -3.94
N PRO A 12 3.90 15.44 -3.64
CA PRO A 12 3.98 16.49 -4.64
C PRO A 12 5.42 16.66 -5.17
N VAL A 13 5.55 17.38 -6.25
CA VAL A 13 6.88 17.80 -6.74
C VAL A 13 7.43 18.86 -5.79
N TRP A 14 8.67 18.67 -5.37
CA TRP A 14 9.43 19.62 -4.57
C TRP A 14 10.53 20.27 -5.40
N THR A 15 10.65 21.59 -5.25
CA THR A 15 11.82 22.35 -5.68
C THR A 15 12.84 22.39 -4.55
N LYS A 16 14.05 22.91 -4.82
CA LYS A 16 15.10 23.11 -3.81
C LYS A 16 14.56 23.78 -2.53
N ASP A 17 13.83 24.88 -2.67
CA ASP A 17 13.32 25.66 -1.54
C ASP A 17 12.14 25.00 -0.80
N LYS A 18 11.46 24.05 -1.46
CA LYS A 18 10.32 23.32 -0.91
C LYS A 18 10.64 21.89 -0.46
N LEU A 19 11.89 21.47 -0.61
CA LEU A 19 12.34 20.16 -0.15
C LEU A 19 12.21 20.09 1.38
N PRO A 20 11.38 19.20 1.95
CA PRO A 20 11.12 19.19 3.37
C PRO A 20 12.40 18.95 4.17
N LYS A 21 12.61 19.73 5.24
CA LYS A 21 13.80 19.62 6.09
C LYS A 21 14.03 18.22 6.64
N MET A 22 12.95 17.52 7.01
CA MET A 22 13.03 16.15 7.51
C MET A 22 13.71 15.17 6.55
N PHE A 23 13.66 15.42 5.23
CA PHE A 23 14.35 14.59 4.24
C PHE A 23 15.82 14.97 4.06
N GLN A 24 16.18 16.18 4.45
CA GLN A 24 17.56 16.67 4.42
C GLN A 24 18.34 16.27 5.68
N GLU A 25 17.64 15.83 6.72
CA GLU A 25 18.19 15.28 7.96
C GLU A 25 18.15 13.74 7.91
N LYS A 26 18.90 13.09 8.79
CA LYS A 26 18.90 11.62 8.90
C LYS A 26 17.50 11.09 9.22
N HIS A 27 16.99 10.25 8.37
CA HIS A 27 15.69 9.59 8.53
C HIS A 27 15.68 8.21 7.86
N ASN A 28 14.61 7.44 8.10
CA ASN A 28 14.36 6.18 7.41
C ASN A 28 12.88 6.04 7.04
N THR A 29 12.56 5.04 6.24
CA THR A 29 11.18 4.66 5.94
C THR A 29 10.64 3.69 7.00
N LYS A 30 9.32 3.66 7.16
CA LYS A 30 8.66 2.72 8.06
C LYS A 30 8.83 1.28 7.59
N VAL A 31 8.67 0.32 8.51
CA VAL A 31 8.60 -1.11 8.19
C VAL A 31 7.61 -1.35 7.06
N GLY A 32 8.00 -2.18 6.08
CA GLY A 32 7.18 -2.53 4.92
C GLY A 32 6.83 -1.33 4.02
N THR A 33 7.66 -0.28 4.03
CA THR A 33 7.52 0.90 3.18
C THR A 33 8.80 1.14 2.38
N TRP A 34 8.70 1.04 1.07
CA TRP A 34 9.75 1.40 0.12
C TRP A 34 9.57 2.82 -0.39
N GLY A 35 10.68 3.55 -0.51
CA GLY A 35 10.71 4.87 -1.14
C GLY A 35 11.16 4.78 -2.59
N LYS A 36 10.50 5.46 -3.51
CA LYS A 36 10.96 5.64 -4.91
C LYS A 36 11.12 7.11 -5.19
N LEU A 37 12.35 7.57 -5.11
CA LEU A 37 12.73 8.92 -5.49
C LEU A 37 12.77 9.04 -7.02
N THR A 38 12.32 10.17 -7.55
CA THR A 38 12.43 10.52 -8.97
C THR A 38 12.91 11.96 -9.06
N VAL A 39 14.02 12.20 -9.73
CA VAL A 39 14.51 13.54 -10.09
C VAL A 39 13.92 13.89 -11.45
N LEU A 40 13.21 15.01 -11.52
CA LEU A 40 12.57 15.50 -12.75
C LEU A 40 13.42 16.55 -13.44
N LYS A 41 14.21 17.31 -12.65
CA LYS A 41 15.12 18.35 -13.13
C LYS A 41 16.25 18.59 -12.14
N GLY A 42 17.41 19.00 -12.64
CA GLY A 42 18.56 19.35 -11.81
C GLY A 42 19.28 18.15 -11.22
N LYS A 43 19.88 18.35 -10.05
CA LYS A 43 20.72 17.34 -9.37
C LYS A 43 20.39 17.27 -7.90
N LEU A 44 20.29 16.03 -7.38
CA LEU A 44 20.06 15.73 -5.99
C LEU A 44 21.15 14.76 -5.51
N LYS A 45 21.71 15.01 -4.33
CA LYS A 45 22.64 14.09 -3.66
C LYS A 45 21.88 13.26 -2.65
N PHE A 46 22.11 11.96 -2.68
CA PHE A 46 21.54 10.98 -1.77
C PHE A 46 22.67 10.36 -0.95
N TYR A 47 22.49 10.30 0.36
CA TYR A 47 23.42 9.71 1.29
C TYR A 47 22.81 8.46 1.91
N GLU A 48 23.48 7.34 1.78
CA GLU A 48 23.21 6.15 2.58
C GLU A 48 23.92 6.28 3.93
N LEU A 49 23.21 6.01 5.00
CA LEU A 49 23.72 6.24 6.36
C LEU A 49 23.62 4.97 7.21
N THR A 50 24.50 4.86 8.19
CA THR A 50 24.33 3.94 9.32
C THR A 50 23.22 4.42 10.26
N GLU A 51 22.82 3.59 11.20
CA GLU A 51 21.91 3.98 12.28
C GLU A 51 22.49 5.10 13.15
N ASP A 52 23.81 5.17 13.31
CA ASP A 52 24.48 6.25 14.07
C ASP A 52 24.62 7.55 13.25
N GLY A 53 24.42 7.49 11.95
CA GLY A 53 24.42 8.63 11.03
C GLY A 53 25.69 8.80 10.22
N ASP A 54 26.61 7.86 10.29
CA ASP A 54 27.83 7.85 9.46
C ASP A 54 27.47 7.59 8.00
N VAL A 55 28.17 8.24 7.08
CA VAL A 55 27.96 8.08 5.65
C VAL A 55 28.58 6.78 5.16
N ILE A 56 27.76 5.89 4.59
CA ILE A 56 28.19 4.63 3.97
C ILE A 56 28.52 4.86 2.49
N ALA A 57 27.63 5.57 1.78
CA ALA A 57 27.78 5.85 0.38
C ALA A 57 27.08 7.16 0.00
N GLU A 58 27.52 7.74 -1.13
CA GLU A 58 26.98 8.96 -1.69
C GLU A 58 26.65 8.74 -3.17
N HIS A 59 25.48 9.21 -3.59
CA HIS A 59 25.02 9.11 -4.97
C HIS A 59 24.54 10.47 -5.46
N ILE A 60 24.83 10.82 -6.71
CA ILE A 60 24.28 12.00 -7.38
C ILE A 60 23.24 11.50 -8.38
N PHE A 61 22.01 11.96 -8.21
CA PHE A 61 20.89 11.61 -9.08
C PHE A 61 20.48 12.79 -9.96
N THR A 62 20.19 12.48 -11.21
CA THR A 62 19.70 13.37 -12.27
C THR A 62 18.44 12.75 -12.88
N PRO A 63 17.73 13.43 -13.80
CA PRO A 63 16.58 12.85 -14.50
C PRO A 63 16.87 11.53 -15.22
N GLU A 64 18.12 11.34 -15.67
CA GLU A 64 18.55 10.13 -16.41
C GLU A 64 18.95 8.97 -15.47
N SER A 65 19.00 9.22 -14.17
CA SER A 65 19.43 8.21 -13.20
C SER A 65 18.37 7.14 -13.00
N ASN A 66 18.77 5.87 -13.09
CA ASN A 66 17.93 4.76 -12.66
C ASN A 66 18.03 4.57 -11.14
N ILE A 67 17.28 5.37 -10.39
CA ILE A 67 17.32 5.39 -8.93
C ILE A 67 16.66 4.09 -8.39
N PRO A 68 17.33 3.29 -7.55
CA PRO A 68 16.73 2.11 -6.95
C PRO A 68 15.64 2.49 -5.94
N PHE A 69 14.87 1.51 -5.48
CA PHE A 69 14.03 1.69 -4.31
C PHE A 69 14.89 1.85 -3.06
N VAL A 70 14.50 2.78 -2.20
CA VAL A 70 15.02 2.86 -0.83
C VAL A 70 14.27 1.80 -0.02
N GLU A 71 15.03 0.86 0.54
CA GLU A 71 14.49 -0.26 1.33
C GLU A 71 13.85 0.21 2.64
N PRO A 72 12.88 -0.54 3.19
CA PRO A 72 12.31 -0.25 4.50
C PRO A 72 13.39 -0.13 5.57
N GLN A 73 13.27 0.88 6.42
CA GLN A 73 14.17 1.16 7.54
C GLN A 73 15.62 1.53 7.16
N ALA A 74 15.96 1.64 5.87
CA ALA A 74 17.27 2.10 5.45
C ALA A 74 17.45 3.59 5.81
N TRP A 75 18.49 3.90 6.59
CA TRP A 75 18.82 5.26 6.99
C TRP A 75 19.43 6.04 5.84
N HIS A 76 18.93 7.25 5.63
CA HIS A 76 19.40 8.10 4.53
C HIS A 76 19.06 9.57 4.78
N ARG A 77 19.61 10.43 3.92
CA ARG A 77 19.22 11.83 3.76
C ARG A 77 19.48 12.29 2.33
N VAL A 78 18.89 13.41 1.97
CA VAL A 78 19.09 14.01 0.64
C VAL A 78 19.53 15.47 0.74
N GLU A 79 20.17 15.97 -0.32
CA GLU A 79 20.65 17.33 -0.44
C GLU A 79 20.44 17.84 -1.87
N ALA A 80 19.89 19.05 -2.02
CA ALA A 80 19.74 19.69 -3.32
C ALA A 80 21.09 20.24 -3.80
N LEU A 81 21.61 19.76 -4.92
CA LEU A 81 22.88 20.23 -5.48
C LEU A 81 22.74 21.34 -6.53
N SER A 82 21.55 21.50 -7.13
CA SER A 82 21.31 22.53 -8.14
C SER A 82 20.10 23.38 -7.76
N ASP A 83 20.11 24.64 -8.19
CA ASP A 83 19.05 25.62 -7.90
C ASP A 83 17.74 25.28 -8.63
N ASP A 84 17.83 24.58 -9.75
CA ASP A 84 16.70 24.16 -10.57
C ASP A 84 16.18 22.76 -10.23
N LEU A 85 16.52 22.23 -9.05
CA LEU A 85 16.05 20.90 -8.63
C LEU A 85 14.52 20.82 -8.63
N GLU A 86 14.01 19.80 -9.28
CA GLU A 86 12.64 19.29 -9.15
C GLU A 86 12.68 17.79 -8.91
N CYS A 87 12.06 17.34 -7.83
CA CYS A 87 12.00 15.90 -7.49
C CYS A 87 10.66 15.53 -6.83
N THR A 88 10.34 14.25 -6.84
CA THR A 88 9.16 13.69 -6.18
C THR A 88 9.48 12.35 -5.56
N LEU A 89 8.63 11.88 -4.64
CA LEU A 89 8.80 10.64 -3.89
C LEU A 89 7.49 9.86 -3.88
N GLY A 90 7.53 8.61 -4.33
CA GLY A 90 6.46 7.64 -4.16
C GLY A 90 6.74 6.70 -2.98
N PHE A 91 5.74 6.46 -2.14
CA PHE A 91 5.80 5.41 -1.12
C PHE A 91 5.07 4.16 -1.60
N TYR A 92 5.76 3.04 -1.50
CA TYR A 92 5.32 1.75 -2.00
C TYR A 92 5.24 0.72 -0.86
N CYS A 93 4.40 -0.27 -1.04
CA CYS A 93 4.27 -1.40 -0.12
C CYS A 93 3.89 -2.67 -0.89
N LYS A 94 3.89 -3.81 -0.21
CA LYS A 94 3.30 -5.04 -0.75
C LYS A 94 1.79 -4.91 -0.87
N LYS A 95 1.19 -5.69 -1.77
CA LYS A 95 -0.27 -5.63 -2.03
C LYS A 95 -1.12 -5.92 -0.79
N GLU A 96 -0.68 -6.82 0.08
CA GLU A 96 -1.36 -7.14 1.34
C GLU A 96 -1.44 -5.97 2.32
N ASP A 97 -0.51 -5.01 2.24
CA ASP A 97 -0.44 -3.84 3.11
C ASP A 97 -1.08 -2.58 2.49
N TYR A 98 -1.47 -2.64 1.22
CA TYR A 98 -1.86 -1.45 0.46
C TYR A 98 -3.02 -0.68 1.11
N PHE A 99 -4.11 -1.38 1.41
CA PHE A 99 -5.30 -0.74 1.97
C PHE A 99 -5.07 -0.25 3.40
N SER A 100 -4.31 -1.00 4.21
CA SER A 100 -3.97 -0.57 5.57
C SER A 100 -3.12 0.70 5.57
N LYS A 101 -2.14 0.80 4.67
CA LYS A 101 -1.28 1.99 4.56
C LYS A 101 -1.97 3.19 3.92
N LYS A 102 -2.82 2.97 2.93
CA LYS A 102 -3.50 4.05 2.19
C LYS A 102 -4.71 4.62 2.93
N TYR A 103 -5.50 3.76 3.56
CA TYR A 103 -6.77 4.10 4.20
C TYR A 103 -6.75 4.01 5.74
N ASN A 104 -5.59 3.75 6.32
CA ASN A 104 -5.41 3.59 7.77
C ASN A 104 -6.37 2.57 8.40
N MET A 105 -6.61 1.48 7.70
CA MET A 105 -7.47 0.39 8.17
C MET A 105 -6.64 -0.79 8.69
N THR A 106 -7.30 -1.77 9.33
CA THR A 106 -6.63 -3.00 9.77
C THR A 106 -6.04 -3.75 8.58
N ALA A 107 -4.83 -4.27 8.73
CA ALA A 107 -4.16 -5.06 7.69
C ALA A 107 -4.95 -6.33 7.30
N THR A 108 -4.78 -6.80 6.08
CA THR A 108 -5.32 -8.07 5.59
C THR A 108 -4.92 -9.20 6.54
N HIS A 109 -5.83 -10.13 6.80
CA HIS A 109 -5.56 -11.26 7.68
C HIS A 109 -4.49 -12.17 7.08
N GLY A 110 -3.52 -12.60 7.91
CA GLY A 110 -2.38 -13.41 7.45
C GLY A 110 -2.80 -14.69 6.73
N ASP A 111 -3.79 -15.43 7.27
CA ASP A 111 -4.30 -16.66 6.66
C ASP A 111 -4.90 -16.42 5.27
N VAL A 112 -5.53 -15.25 5.05
CA VAL A 112 -6.08 -14.87 3.73
C VAL A 112 -4.95 -14.56 2.76
N VAL A 113 -3.89 -13.88 3.23
CA VAL A 113 -2.69 -13.64 2.43
C VAL A 113 -2.02 -14.94 2.03
N ASP A 114 -1.89 -15.89 2.97
CA ASP A 114 -1.28 -17.20 2.70
C ASP A 114 -2.14 -18.07 1.78
N ALA A 115 -3.45 -18.09 1.98
CA ALA A 115 -4.38 -18.77 1.07
C ALA A 115 -4.28 -18.21 -0.36
N ALA A 116 -4.18 -16.90 -0.52
CA ALA A 116 -4.08 -16.24 -1.84
C ALA A 116 -2.74 -16.46 -2.56
N LYS A 117 -1.74 -17.09 -1.93
CA LYS A 117 -0.51 -17.58 -2.57
C LYS A 117 -0.71 -18.93 -3.26
N ILE A 118 -1.67 -19.72 -2.78
CA ILE A 118 -1.90 -21.11 -3.18
C ILE A 118 -3.15 -21.23 -4.05
N ILE A 119 -4.23 -20.54 -3.67
CA ILE A 119 -5.54 -20.59 -4.35
C ILE A 119 -5.52 -19.57 -5.50
N LYS A 120 -5.80 -20.01 -6.71
CA LYS A 120 -5.97 -19.10 -7.87
C LYS A 120 -7.24 -18.27 -7.72
N PRO A 121 -7.31 -17.09 -8.35
CA PRO A 121 -8.52 -16.27 -8.36
C PRO A 121 -9.78 -17.09 -8.70
N CYS A 122 -10.76 -17.00 -7.84
CA CYS A 122 -12.02 -17.75 -7.87
C CYS A 122 -13.13 -16.91 -7.23
N LYS A 123 -14.34 -17.49 -7.10
CA LYS A 123 -15.49 -16.82 -6.50
C LYS A 123 -15.46 -16.95 -4.98
N VAL A 124 -15.38 -15.82 -4.27
CA VAL A 124 -15.19 -15.74 -2.82
C VAL A 124 -16.36 -15.05 -2.13
N LEU A 125 -16.80 -15.60 -1.00
CA LEU A 125 -17.72 -14.96 -0.07
C LEU A 125 -16.99 -14.60 1.22
N ASP A 126 -17.01 -13.31 1.58
CA ASP A 126 -16.48 -12.77 2.84
C ASP A 126 -17.64 -12.43 3.77
N LEU A 127 -17.87 -13.27 4.79
CA LEU A 127 -18.94 -13.17 5.78
C LEU A 127 -18.43 -12.43 7.02
N GLY A 128 -19.12 -11.35 7.42
CA GLY A 128 -18.65 -10.46 8.47
C GLY A 128 -17.41 -9.70 8.02
N CYS A 129 -17.46 -9.16 6.80
CA CYS A 129 -16.32 -8.54 6.14
C CYS A 129 -15.82 -7.26 6.82
N GLY A 130 -16.65 -6.64 7.70
CA GLY A 130 -16.36 -5.34 8.29
C GLY A 130 -16.09 -4.29 7.22
N GLN A 131 -15.03 -3.51 7.39
CA GLN A 131 -14.59 -2.51 6.41
C GLN A 131 -13.94 -3.12 5.14
N GLY A 132 -13.92 -4.46 5.02
CA GLY A 132 -13.50 -5.16 3.81
C GLY A 132 -12.00 -5.37 3.64
N ARG A 133 -11.20 -5.42 4.72
CA ARG A 133 -9.74 -5.60 4.63
C ARG A 133 -9.30 -6.81 3.80
N ASN A 134 -10.03 -7.93 3.90
CA ASN A 134 -9.78 -9.13 3.12
C ASN A 134 -10.37 -9.04 1.72
N SER A 135 -11.61 -8.55 1.62
CA SER A 135 -12.34 -8.36 0.36
C SER A 135 -11.60 -7.47 -0.62
N LEU A 136 -11.11 -6.32 -0.15
CA LEU A 136 -10.34 -5.36 -0.95
C LEU A 136 -9.04 -5.98 -1.47
N TYR A 137 -8.29 -6.67 -0.61
CA TYR A 137 -7.05 -7.36 -1.00
C TYR A 137 -7.30 -8.45 -2.04
N LEU A 138 -8.32 -9.30 -1.82
CA LEU A 138 -8.65 -10.38 -2.75
C LEU A 138 -9.13 -9.83 -4.10
N SER A 139 -9.97 -8.78 -4.10
CA SER A 139 -10.38 -8.12 -5.34
C SER A 139 -9.19 -7.51 -6.09
N LEU A 140 -8.23 -6.88 -5.38
CA LEU A 140 -6.97 -6.39 -5.97
C LEU A 140 -6.12 -7.51 -6.58
N LYS A 141 -6.28 -8.74 -6.09
CA LYS A 141 -5.63 -9.96 -6.62
C LYS A 141 -6.42 -10.62 -7.74
N GLY A 142 -7.60 -10.09 -8.12
CA GLY A 142 -8.41 -10.56 -9.24
C GLY A 142 -9.48 -11.61 -8.87
N TYR A 143 -9.79 -11.82 -7.58
CA TYR A 143 -10.89 -12.68 -7.16
C TYR A 143 -12.25 -12.01 -7.40
N ASP A 144 -13.31 -12.79 -7.70
CA ASP A 144 -14.71 -12.33 -7.74
C ASP A 144 -15.27 -12.36 -6.32
N VAL A 145 -15.32 -11.20 -5.68
CA VAL A 145 -15.61 -11.10 -4.24
C VAL A 145 -17.02 -10.61 -3.99
N THR A 146 -17.74 -11.36 -3.13
CA THR A 146 -18.99 -10.94 -2.50
C THR A 146 -18.74 -10.73 -1.01
N SER A 147 -19.17 -9.60 -0.45
CA SER A 147 -18.86 -9.16 0.92
C SER A 147 -20.15 -8.82 1.65
N TRP A 148 -20.41 -9.47 2.79
CA TRP A 148 -21.57 -9.23 3.61
C TRP A 148 -21.17 -8.87 5.03
N ASP A 149 -21.84 -7.84 5.59
CA ASP A 149 -21.73 -7.47 7.01
C ASP A 149 -23.05 -6.88 7.47
N HIS A 150 -23.38 -7.03 8.75
CA HIS A 150 -24.58 -6.44 9.33
C HIS A 150 -24.43 -4.93 9.60
N ASN A 151 -23.20 -4.43 9.65
CA ASN A 151 -22.90 -3.03 9.96
C ASN A 151 -22.93 -2.18 8.68
N GLU A 152 -23.97 -1.35 8.55
CA GLU A 152 -24.16 -0.44 7.40
C GLU A 152 -22.99 0.51 7.20
N ASN A 153 -22.39 1.06 8.26
CA ASN A 153 -21.26 1.97 8.16
C ASN A 153 -20.00 1.28 7.60
N SER A 154 -19.79 0.01 7.97
CA SER A 154 -18.71 -0.80 7.44
C SER A 154 -18.89 -1.07 5.94
N ILE A 155 -20.10 -1.41 5.52
CA ILE A 155 -20.42 -1.61 4.10
C ILE A 155 -20.34 -0.29 3.32
N ALA A 156 -20.76 0.83 3.89
CA ALA A 156 -20.63 2.15 3.27
C ALA A 156 -19.14 2.50 3.04
N PHE A 157 -18.26 2.29 4.04
CA PHE A 157 -16.82 2.48 3.91
C PHE A 157 -16.21 1.57 2.82
N LEU A 158 -16.59 0.29 2.79
CA LEU A 158 -16.14 -0.64 1.76
C LEU A 158 -16.57 -0.19 0.36
N ASN A 159 -17.81 0.26 0.21
CA ASN A 159 -18.33 0.78 -1.08
C ASN A 159 -17.55 2.00 -1.55
N GLU A 160 -17.34 2.99 -0.67
CA GLU A 160 -16.54 4.17 -0.99
C GLU A 160 -15.10 3.79 -1.40
N THR A 161 -14.49 2.86 -0.67
CA THR A 161 -13.11 2.44 -0.93
C THR A 161 -12.99 1.67 -2.24
N LYS A 162 -13.88 0.69 -2.49
CA LYS A 162 -13.84 -0.09 -3.74
C LYS A 162 -14.06 0.79 -4.98
N ASP A 163 -14.95 1.80 -4.87
CA ASP A 163 -15.24 2.72 -5.97
C ASP A 163 -14.03 3.62 -6.28
N LYS A 164 -13.35 4.15 -5.24
CA LYS A 164 -12.10 4.91 -5.40
C LYS A 164 -10.97 4.10 -6.04
N GLU A 165 -10.93 2.81 -5.77
CA GLU A 165 -9.91 1.88 -6.28
C GLU A 165 -10.34 1.17 -7.58
N ASN A 166 -11.54 1.46 -8.07
CA ASN A 166 -12.13 0.82 -9.26
C ASN A 166 -12.15 -0.73 -9.15
N LEU A 167 -12.52 -1.24 -7.96
CA LEU A 167 -12.61 -2.67 -7.66
C LEU A 167 -14.03 -3.18 -7.80
N ASN A 168 -14.18 -4.36 -8.40
CA ASN A 168 -15.49 -5.00 -8.55
C ASN A 168 -15.76 -5.93 -7.36
N ILE A 169 -16.42 -5.42 -6.31
CA ILE A 169 -16.85 -6.17 -5.12
C ILE A 169 -18.37 -6.03 -4.99
N LYS A 170 -19.08 -7.15 -4.92
CA LYS A 170 -20.50 -7.18 -4.59
C LYS A 170 -20.66 -7.05 -3.08
N THR A 171 -21.47 -6.12 -2.61
CA THR A 171 -21.64 -5.85 -1.19
C THR A 171 -23.11 -5.92 -0.80
N ALA A 172 -23.39 -6.37 0.41
CA ALA A 172 -24.72 -6.28 1.00
C ALA A 172 -24.66 -6.09 2.51
N VAL A 173 -25.60 -5.31 3.05
CA VAL A 173 -25.89 -5.31 4.48
C VAL A 173 -26.72 -6.56 4.77
N TYR A 174 -26.15 -7.49 5.53
CA TYR A 174 -26.75 -8.78 5.73
C TYR A 174 -26.42 -9.38 7.10
N ASP A 175 -27.45 -9.81 7.83
CA ASP A 175 -27.26 -10.53 9.10
C ASP A 175 -26.89 -11.99 8.82
N ILE A 176 -25.68 -12.36 9.19
CA ILE A 176 -25.13 -13.70 9.00
C ILE A 176 -25.98 -14.78 9.70
N ASN A 177 -26.66 -14.43 10.79
CA ASN A 177 -27.51 -15.39 11.54
C ASN A 177 -28.77 -15.76 10.77
N THR A 178 -29.22 -14.90 9.85
CA THR A 178 -30.42 -15.14 9.03
C THR A 178 -30.06 -15.39 7.57
N ALA A 179 -28.75 -15.39 7.25
CA ALA A 179 -28.27 -15.50 5.89
C ALA A 179 -28.63 -16.82 5.23
N ASN A 180 -29.33 -16.75 4.11
CA ASN A 180 -29.56 -17.91 3.24
C ASN A 180 -28.64 -17.79 2.02
N ILE A 181 -27.51 -18.52 2.03
CA ILE A 181 -26.53 -18.54 0.95
C ILE A 181 -27.04 -19.46 -0.15
N GLN A 182 -27.66 -18.88 -1.19
CA GLN A 182 -28.18 -19.65 -2.33
C GLN A 182 -27.16 -19.84 -3.45
N GLU A 183 -26.11 -18.99 -3.48
CA GLU A 183 -25.06 -19.08 -4.49
C GLU A 183 -23.91 -19.98 -4.05
N ASN A 184 -23.28 -20.62 -5.03
CA ASN A 184 -22.06 -21.39 -4.79
C ASN A 184 -20.83 -20.48 -4.83
N TYR A 185 -19.94 -20.66 -3.87
CA TYR A 185 -18.66 -20.00 -3.77
C TYR A 185 -17.56 -21.05 -3.64
N ASP A 186 -16.45 -20.82 -4.34
CA ASP A 186 -15.31 -21.72 -4.31
C ASP A 186 -14.55 -21.60 -2.99
N PHE A 187 -14.57 -20.40 -2.38
CA PHE A 187 -13.89 -20.10 -1.13
C PHE A 187 -14.77 -19.20 -0.25
N LYS A 188 -14.84 -19.50 1.03
CA LYS A 188 -15.59 -18.71 2.01
C LYS A 188 -14.67 -18.28 3.14
N ILE A 189 -14.74 -17.00 3.49
CA ILE A 189 -14.06 -16.39 4.63
C ILE A 189 -15.15 -16.00 5.64
N GLY A 190 -14.92 -16.24 6.90
CA GLY A 190 -15.84 -15.81 7.95
C GLY A 190 -15.12 -15.75 9.29
N ARG A 191 -15.46 -14.78 10.14
CA ARG A 191 -15.16 -14.87 11.58
C ARG A 191 -16.29 -15.62 12.24
N ALA A 192 -16.03 -16.84 12.65
CA ALA A 192 -16.84 -17.45 13.71
C ALA A 192 -16.52 -16.67 14.99
N HIS A 193 -17.44 -15.86 15.48
CA HIS A 193 -17.45 -15.48 16.88
C HIS A 193 -17.99 -16.70 17.65
N VAL A 194 -17.10 -17.47 18.22
CA VAL A 194 -17.42 -18.45 19.25
C VAL A 194 -17.57 -17.71 20.57
#